data_078cfa6bcc9c4aba37098cd857f59c54
#
_entry.id   078cfa6bcc9c4aba37098cd857f59c54
#
_cell.length_a   1.000
_cell.length_b   1.000
_cell.length_c   1.000
_cell.angle_alpha   90.00
_cell.angle_beta   90.00
_cell.angle_gamma   90.00
#
_symmetry.space_group_name_H-M   'P 1'
#
loop_
_entity.id
_entity.type
_entity.pdbx_description
1 polymer ?
#
loop_
_entity_poly.entity_id
_entity_poly.type
_entity_poly.pdbx_seq_one_letter_code
_entity_poly.pdbx_strand_id
1 'polypeptide(L)'
;MNDRVTRLLLGALGALMFAGMLSQQAGPGGQGADVTFIKDDQTATIDCNRNAVSITGDDNKITVKGECTRLTVIGDDNEVKADNVNEVSVTGDDNKVAVNTVATISVKGDDNKIGWKKGAGGKKPEVSNIGDDNDITQD
;
A
#
# COMPACT_ATOMS: atom_id res chain seq x y z
N MET A 1 34.68 5.24 30.73
CA MET A 1 35.59 6.26 30.24
C MET A 1 35.21 6.56 28.81
N ASN A 2 34.48 7.62 28.66
CA ASN A 2 34.67 8.78 27.75
C ASN A 2 34.76 8.44 26.27
N ASP A 3 34.14 9.06 25.37
CA ASP A 3 33.60 10.44 25.23
C ASP A 3 32.71 10.49 24.01
N ARG A 4 31.57 11.10 24.13
CA ARG A 4 31.16 12.31 23.44
C ARG A 4 31.81 12.58 22.07
N VAL A 5 31.03 12.70 21.07
CA VAL A 5 31.03 13.91 20.25
C VAL A 5 29.64 14.15 19.63
N THR A 6 28.96 15.09 20.23
CA THR A 6 27.97 15.96 19.61
C THR A 6 28.61 16.76 18.50
N ARG A 7 28.08 16.71 17.28
CA ARG A 7 28.24 17.81 16.33
C ARG A 7 26.95 18.08 15.60
N LEU A 8 26.33 19.12 16.11
CA LEU A 8 25.40 19.95 15.41
C LEU A 8 26.09 20.62 14.22
N LEU A 9 25.54 20.54 13.04
CA LEU A 9 25.82 21.49 11.98
C LEU A 9 24.52 21.89 11.29
N LEU A 10 24.12 23.10 11.61
CA LEU A 10 23.15 23.89 10.87
C LEU A 10 23.74 24.26 9.52
N GLY A 11 22.94 24.20 8.48
CA GLY A 11 23.32 24.86 7.24
C GLY A 11 22.40 24.57 6.05
N ALA A 12 21.58 25.56 5.73
CA ALA A 12 21.15 26.00 4.41
C ALA A 12 20.04 25.25 3.66
N LEU A 13 18.95 25.96 3.55
CA LEU A 13 17.94 26.03 2.48
C LEU A 13 18.31 25.35 1.17
N GLY A 14 17.48 24.38 0.80
CA GLY A 14 17.39 23.87 -0.55
C GLY A 14 16.04 23.17 -0.67
N ALA A 15 15.16 23.72 -1.49
CA ALA A 15 13.90 23.07 -1.85
C ALA A 15 14.25 21.78 -2.59
N LEU A 16 14.19 20.65 -1.90
CA LEU A 16 14.25 19.33 -2.52
C LEU A 16 12.85 18.74 -2.52
N MET A 17 12.38 18.48 -3.72
CA MET A 17 11.26 17.57 -3.95
C MET A 17 11.62 16.24 -3.31
N PHE A 18 11.02 15.94 -2.19
CA PHE A 18 11.11 14.61 -1.59
C PHE A 18 10.22 13.66 -2.35
N ALA A 19 10.81 12.94 -3.31
CA ALA A 19 10.35 11.60 -3.58
C ALA A 19 10.67 10.77 -2.33
N GLY A 20 9.73 10.69 -1.40
CA GLY A 20 9.91 10.01 -0.12
C GLY A 20 10.02 8.51 -0.34
N MET A 21 11.24 8.01 -0.53
CA MET A 21 11.54 6.61 -0.28
C MET A 21 11.54 6.40 1.23
N LEU A 22 10.42 5.94 1.77
CA LEU A 22 10.41 5.36 3.11
C LEU A 22 10.88 3.91 3.00
N SER A 23 12.19 3.69 3.02
CA SER A 23 12.73 2.35 3.21
C SER A 23 12.86 2.10 4.71
N GLN A 24 11.90 1.40 5.28
CA GLN A 24 12.08 0.80 6.60
C GLN A 24 12.75 -0.55 6.45
N GLN A 25 13.99 -0.67 6.86
CA GLN A 25 14.69 -1.95 6.94
C GLN A 25 14.17 -2.73 8.15
N ALA A 26 13.49 -3.84 7.89
CA ALA A 26 13.23 -4.84 8.92
C ALA A 26 14.52 -5.65 9.18
N GLY A 27 14.90 -5.79 10.45
CA GLY A 27 15.99 -6.66 10.87
C GLY A 27 15.66 -8.15 10.66
N PRO A 28 16.65 -9.06 10.72
CA PRO A 28 16.46 -10.48 10.47
C PRO A 28 15.56 -11.11 11.57
N GLY A 29 14.39 -11.62 11.15
CA GLY A 29 13.53 -12.48 11.96
C GLY A 29 12.35 -11.82 12.68
N GLY A 30 12.11 -10.53 12.52
CA GLY A 30 10.92 -9.86 13.06
C GLY A 30 9.87 -9.64 11.96
N GLN A 31 8.60 -9.90 12.27
CA GLN A 31 7.53 -9.27 11.53
C GLN A 31 7.74 -7.77 11.68
N GLY A 32 8.03 -7.07 10.59
CA GLY A 32 8.21 -5.63 10.61
C GLY A 32 6.90 -4.95 11.04
N ALA A 33 6.99 -3.71 11.48
CA ALA A 33 5.80 -2.94 11.82
C ALA A 33 4.95 -2.70 10.57
N ASP A 34 3.64 -2.72 10.75
CA ASP A 34 2.70 -2.35 9.69
C ASP A 34 3.02 -0.95 9.17
N VAL A 35 2.97 -0.81 7.85
CA VAL A 35 3.24 0.46 7.20
C VAL A 35 1.93 1.22 7.07
N THR A 36 1.85 2.37 7.70
CA THR A 36 0.70 3.26 7.58
C THR A 36 1.08 4.52 6.81
N PHE A 37 0.33 4.80 5.76
CA PHE A 37 0.47 5.97 4.92
C PHE A 37 -0.83 6.80 5.03
N ILE A 38 -0.72 8.03 5.56
CA ILE A 38 -1.89 8.90 5.78
C ILE A 38 -1.57 10.26 5.13
N LYS A 39 -2.01 10.43 3.90
CA LYS A 39 -1.85 11.68 3.13
C LYS A 39 -2.74 11.64 1.88
N ASP A 40 -3.03 12.81 1.35
CA ASP A 40 -3.72 13.00 0.09
C ASP A 40 -2.75 13.44 -1.01
N ASP A 41 -3.10 13.26 -2.27
CA ASP A 41 -2.35 13.72 -3.44
C ASP A 41 -0.88 13.26 -3.50
N GLN A 42 -0.59 12.07 -3.03
CA GLN A 42 0.80 11.60 -2.97
C GLN A 42 1.11 10.49 -3.97
N THR A 43 2.35 10.55 -4.47
CA THR A 43 2.93 9.42 -5.20
C THR A 43 4.05 8.81 -4.37
N ALA A 44 3.96 7.52 -4.08
CA ALA A 44 4.94 6.83 -3.26
C ALA A 44 5.15 5.36 -3.70
N THR A 45 6.30 4.82 -3.32
CA THR A 45 6.59 3.38 -3.40
C THR A 45 6.86 2.85 -2.00
N ILE A 46 6.19 1.77 -1.64
CA ILE A 46 6.24 1.13 -0.32
C ILE A 46 6.73 -0.30 -0.49
N ASP A 47 7.75 -0.70 0.25
CA ASP A 47 8.19 -2.09 0.35
C ASP A 47 7.49 -2.76 1.53
N CYS A 48 6.71 -3.79 1.24
CA CYS A 48 5.83 -4.41 2.23
C CYS A 48 6.55 -5.32 3.23
N ASN A 49 7.57 -6.03 2.80
CA ASN A 49 8.37 -6.93 3.66
C ASN A 49 7.54 -7.89 4.54
N ARG A 50 6.50 -8.48 4.02
CA ARG A 50 5.54 -9.36 4.71
C ARG A 50 4.73 -8.73 5.84
N ASN A 51 4.59 -7.41 5.80
CA ASN A 51 3.76 -6.66 6.75
C ASN A 51 2.40 -6.31 6.15
N ALA A 52 1.54 -5.70 6.95
CA ALA A 52 0.36 -5.03 6.43
C ALA A 52 0.72 -3.60 5.98
N VAL A 53 0.05 -3.15 4.92
CA VAL A 53 0.12 -1.76 4.44
C VAL A 53 -1.27 -1.17 4.53
N SER A 54 -1.38 -0.01 5.16
CA SER A 54 -2.60 0.78 5.24
C SER A 54 -2.38 2.13 4.57
N ILE A 55 -3.19 2.43 3.56
CA ILE A 55 -3.21 3.69 2.83
C ILE A 55 -4.51 4.38 3.20
N THR A 56 -4.42 5.59 3.72
CA THR A 56 -5.58 6.41 4.10
C THR A 56 -5.42 7.81 3.52
N GLY A 57 -6.41 8.28 2.81
CA GLY A 57 -6.44 9.57 2.13
C GLY A 57 -6.94 9.43 0.71
N ASP A 58 -7.05 10.54 0.00
CA ASP A 58 -7.65 10.62 -1.32
C ASP A 58 -6.59 10.96 -2.39
N ASP A 59 -6.87 10.65 -3.65
CA ASP A 59 -6.05 10.99 -4.81
C ASP A 59 -4.60 10.47 -4.74
N ASN A 60 -4.35 9.38 -4.05
CA ASN A 60 -3.00 8.83 -3.93
C ASN A 60 -2.65 7.87 -5.06
N LYS A 61 -1.38 7.92 -5.51
CA LYS A 61 -0.81 6.98 -6.47
C LYS A 61 0.32 6.18 -5.82
N ILE A 62 0.02 4.97 -5.39
CA ILE A 62 0.91 4.16 -4.57
C ILE A 62 1.33 2.88 -5.29
N THR A 63 2.62 2.57 -5.24
CA THR A 63 3.16 1.28 -5.68
C THR A 63 3.64 0.50 -4.46
N VAL A 64 3.06 -0.66 -4.21
CA VAL A 64 3.41 -1.55 -3.10
C VAL A 64 4.18 -2.75 -3.66
N LYS A 65 5.40 -2.94 -3.20
CA LYS A 65 6.30 -4.00 -3.68
C LYS A 65 6.48 -5.10 -2.65
N GLY A 66 6.73 -6.29 -3.16
CA GLY A 66 7.04 -7.47 -2.36
C GLY A 66 5.80 -8.24 -1.91
N GLU A 67 5.94 -9.01 -0.83
CA GLU A 67 4.87 -9.82 -0.26
C GLU A 67 4.21 -9.10 0.90
N CYS A 68 2.90 -8.90 0.82
CA CYS A 68 2.09 -8.27 1.86
C CYS A 68 1.14 -9.28 2.50
N THR A 69 0.97 -9.19 3.81
CA THR A 69 -0.09 -9.93 4.50
C THR A 69 -1.45 -9.33 4.23
N ARG A 70 -1.50 -7.99 4.21
CA ARG A 70 -2.74 -7.23 3.94
C ARG A 70 -2.40 -5.89 3.29
N LEU A 71 -3.25 -5.47 2.37
CA LEU A 71 -3.30 -4.13 1.83
C LEU A 71 -4.67 -3.53 2.13
N THR A 72 -4.71 -2.45 2.86
CA THR A 72 -5.93 -1.69 3.14
C THR A 72 -5.85 -0.34 2.45
N VAL A 73 -6.87 0.01 1.70
CA VAL A 73 -7.04 1.33 1.04
C VAL A 73 -8.32 1.95 1.56
N ILE A 74 -8.22 3.15 2.12
CA ILE A 74 -9.35 3.90 2.69
C ILE A 74 -9.31 5.32 2.14
N GLY A 75 -10.37 5.73 1.49
CA GLY A 75 -10.51 7.03 0.84
C GLY A 75 -10.96 6.87 -0.60
N ASP A 76 -11.00 7.96 -1.33
CA ASP A 76 -11.53 8.01 -2.67
C ASP A 76 -10.45 8.29 -3.71
N ASP A 77 -10.70 7.94 -4.98
CA ASP A 77 -9.82 8.22 -6.12
C ASP A 77 -8.37 7.72 -5.99
N ASN A 78 -8.10 6.70 -5.18
CA ASN A 78 -6.73 6.18 -5.04
C ASN A 78 -6.37 5.20 -6.19
N GLU A 79 -5.18 5.35 -6.77
CA GLU A 79 -4.58 4.39 -7.71
C GLU A 79 -3.48 3.60 -7.01
N VAL A 80 -3.69 2.30 -6.77
CA VAL A 80 -2.74 1.44 -6.08
C VAL A 80 -2.31 0.27 -6.96
N LYS A 81 -1.00 0.05 -7.07
CA LYS A 81 -0.43 -1.14 -7.72
C LYS A 81 0.33 -1.96 -6.68
N ALA A 82 0.04 -3.25 -6.61
CA ALA A 82 0.68 -4.13 -5.64
C ALA A 82 1.19 -5.43 -6.28
N ASP A 83 2.27 -5.98 -5.74
CA ASP A 83 2.81 -7.25 -6.23
C ASP A 83 2.02 -8.44 -5.67
N ASN A 84 2.37 -8.93 -4.50
CA ASN A 84 1.73 -10.10 -3.90
C ASN A 84 1.08 -9.71 -2.58
N VAL A 85 -0.22 -9.88 -2.50
CA VAL A 85 -1.00 -9.52 -1.31
C VAL A 85 -1.90 -10.69 -0.92
N ASN A 86 -1.87 -11.09 0.33
CA ASN A 86 -2.77 -12.14 0.77
C ASN A 86 -4.23 -11.63 0.86
N GLU A 87 -4.44 -10.46 1.45
CA GLU A 87 -5.76 -9.86 1.60
C GLU A 87 -5.75 -8.40 1.13
N VAL A 88 -6.65 -8.05 0.21
CA VAL A 88 -6.90 -6.67 -0.23
C VAL A 88 -8.22 -6.21 0.33
N SER A 89 -8.24 -5.06 1.00
CA SER A 89 -9.44 -4.40 1.51
C SER A 89 -9.50 -2.97 0.99
N VAL A 90 -10.56 -2.62 0.28
CA VAL A 90 -10.80 -1.28 -0.25
C VAL A 90 -12.07 -0.72 0.36
N THR A 91 -12.01 0.50 0.87
CA THR A 91 -13.16 1.21 1.42
C THR A 91 -13.16 2.65 0.90
N GLY A 92 -14.23 3.05 0.26
CA GLY A 92 -14.39 4.35 -0.41
C GLY A 92 -14.80 4.16 -1.86
N ASP A 93 -14.84 5.23 -2.61
CA ASP A 93 -15.37 5.27 -3.96
C ASP A 93 -14.28 5.55 -4.99
N ASP A 94 -14.50 5.18 -6.25
CA ASP A 94 -13.63 5.45 -7.40
C ASP A 94 -12.17 4.96 -7.26
N ASN A 95 -11.89 4.02 -6.35
CA ASN A 95 -10.53 3.51 -6.18
C ASN A 95 -10.16 2.50 -7.28
N LYS A 96 -8.91 2.58 -7.76
CA LYS A 96 -8.34 1.67 -8.74
C LYS A 96 -7.17 0.89 -8.13
N VAL A 97 -7.37 -0.39 -7.93
CA VAL A 97 -6.34 -1.28 -7.37
C VAL A 97 -5.98 -2.38 -8.35
N ALA A 98 -4.69 -2.50 -8.68
CA ALA A 98 -4.16 -3.58 -9.50
C ALA A 98 -3.20 -4.42 -8.67
N VAL A 99 -3.44 -5.73 -8.59
CA VAL A 99 -2.62 -6.65 -7.81
C VAL A 99 -2.18 -7.85 -8.64
N ASN A 100 -0.92 -8.26 -8.53
CA ASN A 100 -0.42 -9.42 -9.28
C ASN A 100 -0.95 -10.73 -8.70
N THR A 101 -0.81 -10.94 -7.40
CA THR A 101 -1.30 -12.17 -6.73
C THR A 101 -2.10 -11.82 -5.48
N VAL A 102 -3.28 -12.42 -5.32
CA VAL A 102 -4.16 -12.16 -4.17
C VAL A 102 -4.95 -13.41 -3.78
N ALA A 103 -5.24 -13.57 -2.49
CA ALA A 103 -6.08 -14.66 -1.98
C ALA A 103 -7.51 -14.20 -1.66
N THR A 104 -7.66 -13.01 -1.10
CA THR A 104 -8.97 -12.47 -0.70
C THR A 104 -9.08 -11.00 -1.11
N ILE A 105 -10.23 -10.62 -1.64
CA ILE A 105 -10.56 -9.24 -2.03
C ILE A 105 -11.85 -8.84 -1.33
N SER A 106 -11.82 -7.74 -0.59
CA SER A 106 -13.00 -7.12 0.04
C SER A 106 -13.12 -5.68 -0.43
N VAL A 107 -14.27 -5.33 -0.98
CA VAL A 107 -14.57 -3.98 -1.46
C VAL A 107 -15.82 -3.48 -0.77
N LYS A 108 -15.77 -2.24 -0.30
CA LYS A 108 -16.90 -1.53 0.31
C LYS A 108 -16.93 -0.09 -0.21
N GLY A 109 -17.97 0.26 -0.94
CA GLY A 109 -18.14 1.55 -1.61
C GLY A 109 -18.54 1.34 -3.05
N ASP A 110 -18.59 2.40 -3.84
CA ASP A 110 -19.10 2.39 -5.18
C ASP A 110 -18.02 2.68 -6.23
N ASP A 111 -18.26 2.31 -7.48
CA ASP A 111 -17.41 2.61 -8.64
C ASP A 111 -15.94 2.16 -8.53
N ASN A 112 -15.61 1.22 -7.64
CA ASN A 112 -14.25 0.76 -7.48
C ASN A 112 -13.84 -0.24 -8.58
N LYS A 113 -12.59 -0.13 -9.06
CA LYS A 113 -12.02 -1.03 -10.06
C LYS A 113 -10.84 -1.82 -9.50
N ILE A 114 -11.03 -3.13 -9.34
CA ILE A 114 -10.01 -4.02 -8.79
C ILE A 114 -9.60 -5.06 -9.84
N GLY A 115 -8.37 -4.95 -10.35
CA GLY A 115 -7.76 -5.93 -11.25
C GLY A 115 -6.81 -6.88 -10.53
N TRP A 116 -6.85 -8.16 -10.87
CA TRP A 116 -5.90 -9.15 -10.33
C TRP A 116 -5.45 -10.14 -11.41
N LYS A 117 -4.19 -10.58 -11.36
CA LYS A 117 -3.65 -11.49 -12.38
C LYS A 117 -3.72 -12.95 -11.97
N LYS A 118 -3.38 -13.25 -10.72
CA LYS A 118 -3.34 -14.62 -10.19
C LYS A 118 -3.95 -14.70 -8.80
N GLY A 119 -4.67 -15.77 -8.54
CA GLY A 119 -5.06 -16.12 -7.20
C GLY A 119 -3.93 -16.83 -6.46
N ALA A 120 -3.83 -16.65 -5.17
CA ALA A 120 -2.84 -17.30 -4.33
C ALA A 120 -2.98 -18.83 -4.38
N GLY A 121 -1.86 -19.52 -4.54
CA GLY A 121 -1.86 -20.97 -4.70
C GLY A 121 -2.57 -21.49 -5.95
N GLY A 122 -2.76 -20.64 -6.97
CA GLY A 122 -3.45 -21.00 -8.22
C GLY A 122 -4.97 -21.12 -8.10
N LYS A 123 -5.55 -20.70 -7.00
CA LYS A 123 -6.99 -20.65 -6.75
C LYS A 123 -7.55 -19.28 -7.06
N LYS A 124 -8.81 -19.22 -7.51
CA LYS A 124 -9.50 -17.94 -7.66
C LYS A 124 -9.62 -17.26 -6.29
N PRO A 125 -9.40 -15.91 -6.21
CA PRO A 125 -9.58 -15.17 -4.95
C PRO A 125 -11.01 -15.30 -4.42
N GLU A 126 -11.14 -15.28 -3.11
CA GLU A 126 -12.44 -15.06 -2.47
C GLU A 126 -12.77 -13.57 -2.54
N VAL A 127 -13.97 -13.24 -3.04
CA VAL A 127 -14.39 -11.86 -3.28
C VAL A 127 -15.61 -11.53 -2.44
N SER A 128 -15.53 -10.49 -1.65
CA SER A 128 -16.65 -9.83 -0.97
C SER A 128 -16.82 -8.43 -1.55
N ASN A 129 -18.01 -8.13 -2.06
CA ASN A 129 -18.35 -6.84 -2.65
C ASN A 129 -19.59 -6.28 -1.97
N ILE A 130 -19.47 -5.06 -1.44
CA ILE A 130 -20.55 -4.31 -0.80
C ILE A 130 -20.57 -2.91 -1.42
N GLY A 131 -21.58 -2.62 -2.22
CA GLY A 131 -21.75 -1.37 -2.95
C GLY A 131 -22.11 -1.62 -4.41
N ASP A 132 -22.30 -0.55 -5.15
CA ASP A 132 -22.77 -0.56 -6.52
C ASP A 132 -21.61 -0.31 -7.51
N ASP A 133 -21.78 -0.71 -8.74
CA ASP A 133 -20.92 -0.45 -9.90
C ASP A 133 -19.41 -0.79 -9.71
N ASN A 134 -19.08 -1.67 -8.76
CA ASN A 134 -17.72 -2.15 -8.58
C ASN A 134 -17.32 -3.18 -9.65
N ASP A 135 -16.18 -2.97 -10.32
CA ASP A 135 -15.59 -3.88 -11.30
C ASP A 135 -14.42 -4.67 -10.69
N ILE A 136 -14.62 -5.95 -10.42
CA ILE A 136 -13.61 -6.83 -9.82
C ILE A 136 -13.29 -7.94 -10.81
N THR A 137 -12.20 -7.78 -11.55
CA THR A 137 -11.88 -8.62 -12.70
C THR A 137 -10.48 -9.22 -12.66
N GLN A 138 -10.33 -10.34 -13.34
CA GLN A 138 -9.02 -10.93 -13.62
C GLN A 138 -8.46 -10.35 -14.92
N ASP A 139 -7.26 -9.76 -14.85
CA ASP A 139 -6.50 -9.23 -15.98
C ASP A 139 -5.74 -10.32 -16.75
#